data_5eedf8dae688d2177df1af4eb2467b08
#
_entry.id   5eedf8dae688d2177df1af4eb2467b08
#
_cell.length_a   1.000
_cell.length_b   1.000
_cell.length_c   1.000
_cell.angle_alpha   90.00
_cell.angle_beta   90.00
_cell.angle_gamma   90.00
#
_symmetry.space_group_name_H-M   'P 1'
#
loop_
_entity.id
_entity.type
_entity.pdbx_description
1 polymer ?
#
loop_
_entity_poly.entity_id
_entity_poly.type
_entity_poly.pdbx_seq_one_letter_code
_entity_poly.pdbx_strand_id
1 'polypeptide(L)'
;QRPILGWQCRRSEVSGRRLWGFLRDHYPRAEDFFRHGYVANYCPLAFLEESGRNLTPDKLPRSERTALLEICDQSLSFHLQKLQPDCLIGVGKWAEQRARDLVQRLALPMTVRGIPHPSPANPAANRGWGSELAELLPKP
;
A
#
# COMPACT_ATOMS: atom_id res chain seq x y z
N GLN A 1 -19.28 -11.04 17.98
CA GLN A 1 -18.03 -10.51 17.41
C GLN A 1 -17.34 -11.59 16.59
N ARG A 2 -16.80 -11.24 15.41
CA ARG A 2 -15.98 -12.16 14.62
C ARG A 2 -14.58 -12.18 15.21
N PRO A 3 -14.02 -13.37 15.51
CA PRO A 3 -12.66 -13.45 16.03
C PRO A 3 -11.65 -13.01 14.97
N ILE A 4 -10.63 -12.29 15.39
CA ILE A 4 -9.47 -11.96 14.55
C ILE A 4 -8.52 -13.15 14.61
N LEU A 5 -8.44 -13.91 13.52
CA LEU A 5 -7.68 -15.17 13.46
C LEU A 5 -6.19 -14.95 13.13
N GLY A 6 -5.79 -13.77 12.68
CA GLY A 6 -4.41 -13.48 12.28
C GLY A 6 -3.87 -14.53 11.29
N TRP A 7 -2.73 -15.13 11.61
CA TRP A 7 -2.10 -16.16 10.78
C TRP A 7 -2.90 -17.45 10.61
N GLN A 8 -3.89 -17.70 11.46
CA GLN A 8 -4.79 -18.87 11.35
C GLN A 8 -5.93 -18.63 10.37
N CYS A 9 -6.04 -17.44 9.80
CA CYS A 9 -7.08 -17.12 8.83
C CYS A 9 -6.84 -17.88 7.52
N ARG A 10 -7.74 -18.82 7.21
CA ARG A 10 -7.69 -19.61 5.96
C ARG A 10 -8.14 -18.80 4.73
N ARG A 11 -8.76 -17.67 4.94
CA ARG A 11 -9.30 -16.81 3.86
C ARG A 11 -8.21 -15.89 3.36
N SER A 12 -7.84 -16.02 2.11
CA SER A 12 -6.89 -15.14 1.44
C SER A 12 -7.58 -13.85 0.96
N GLU A 13 -6.91 -12.72 1.12
CA GLU A 13 -7.34 -11.43 0.62
C GLU A 13 -6.92 -11.27 -0.85
N VAL A 14 -7.84 -10.78 -1.71
CA VAL A 14 -7.64 -10.74 -3.17
C VAL A 14 -6.50 -9.79 -3.56
N SER A 15 -6.45 -8.61 -2.95
CA SER A 15 -5.41 -7.62 -3.28
C SER A 15 -4.03 -8.12 -2.90
N GLY A 16 -3.91 -8.75 -1.73
CA GLY A 16 -2.65 -9.36 -1.29
C GLY A 16 -2.20 -10.49 -2.21
N ARG A 17 -3.13 -11.37 -2.66
CA ARG A 17 -2.79 -12.42 -3.63
C ARG A 17 -2.28 -11.86 -4.95
N ARG A 18 -2.86 -10.76 -5.45
CA ARG A 18 -2.43 -10.14 -6.70
C ARG A 18 -1.05 -9.53 -6.56
N LEU A 19 -0.84 -8.73 -5.51
CA LEU A 19 0.45 -8.07 -5.27
C LEU A 19 1.58 -9.10 -5.04
N TRP A 20 1.41 -9.96 -4.03
CA TRP A 20 2.45 -10.93 -3.68
C TRP A 20 2.61 -12.03 -4.72
N GLY A 21 1.53 -12.40 -5.43
CA GLY A 21 1.60 -13.32 -6.57
C GLY A 21 2.44 -12.74 -7.70
N PHE A 22 2.18 -11.49 -8.08
CA PHE A 22 2.97 -10.79 -9.09
C PHE A 22 4.45 -10.69 -8.69
N LEU A 23 4.75 -10.27 -7.45
CA LEU A 23 6.13 -10.14 -6.97
C LEU A 23 6.88 -11.48 -6.97
N ARG A 24 6.22 -12.57 -6.54
CA ARG A 24 6.79 -13.92 -6.59
C ARG A 24 7.07 -14.39 -8.02
N ASP A 25 6.19 -14.05 -8.96
CA ASP A 25 6.35 -14.45 -10.34
C ASP A 25 7.40 -13.59 -11.07
N HIS A 26 7.64 -12.37 -10.59
CA HIS A 26 8.65 -11.44 -11.10
C HIS A 26 10.04 -11.70 -10.49
N TYR A 27 10.11 -12.03 -9.21
CA TYR A 27 11.36 -12.32 -8.49
C TYR A 27 11.37 -13.77 -8.02
N PRO A 28 12.30 -14.61 -8.52
CA PRO A 28 12.38 -16.03 -8.14
C PRO A 28 12.55 -16.28 -6.64
N ARG A 29 13.20 -15.33 -5.95
CA ARG A 29 13.45 -15.39 -4.51
C ARG A 29 12.96 -14.10 -3.84
N ALA A 30 12.42 -14.22 -2.65
CA ALA A 30 11.94 -13.06 -1.87
C ALA A 30 13.05 -12.05 -1.58
N GLU A 31 14.25 -12.52 -1.32
CA GLU A 31 15.42 -11.68 -1.05
C GLU A 31 15.79 -10.79 -2.24
N ASP A 32 15.53 -11.26 -3.46
CA ASP A 32 15.83 -10.48 -4.67
C ASP A 32 14.88 -9.27 -4.78
N PHE A 33 13.61 -9.43 -4.41
CA PHE A 33 12.70 -8.30 -4.27
C PHE A 33 13.12 -7.34 -3.14
N PHE A 34 13.39 -7.87 -1.94
CA PHE A 34 13.66 -7.02 -0.77
C PHE A 34 15.01 -6.28 -0.80
N ARG A 35 15.88 -6.58 -1.76
CA ARG A 35 17.05 -5.73 -2.06
C ARG A 35 16.68 -4.45 -2.80
N HIS A 36 15.56 -4.44 -3.51
CA HIS A 36 15.14 -3.35 -4.39
C HIS A 36 13.87 -2.66 -3.96
N GLY A 37 13.05 -3.30 -3.12
CA GLY A 37 11.74 -2.81 -2.78
C GLY A 37 11.32 -3.10 -1.34
N TYR A 38 10.41 -2.25 -0.86
CA TYR A 38 9.74 -2.42 0.43
C TYR A 38 8.26 -2.11 0.27
N VAL A 39 7.40 -2.95 0.82
CA VAL A 39 5.95 -2.74 0.80
C VAL A 39 5.49 -2.26 2.16
N ALA A 40 4.92 -1.07 2.21
CA ALA A 40 4.35 -0.49 3.43
C ALA A 40 2.85 -0.26 3.30
N ASN A 41 2.11 -0.51 4.37
CA ASN A 41 0.77 0.03 4.50
C ASN A 41 0.88 1.47 5.01
N TYR A 42 0.23 2.41 4.32
CA TYR A 42 0.17 3.81 4.76
C TYR A 42 -0.45 3.92 6.15
N CYS A 43 -1.56 3.23 6.39
CA CYS A 43 -2.16 3.07 7.72
C CYS A 43 -2.09 1.59 8.11
N PRO A 44 -1.30 1.20 9.12
CA PRO A 44 -1.16 -0.19 9.55
C PRO A 44 -2.30 -0.66 10.46
N LEU A 45 -3.27 0.20 10.77
CA LEU A 45 -4.38 -0.10 11.67
C LEU A 45 -5.58 -0.66 10.90
N ALA A 46 -6.28 -1.59 11.51
CA ALA A 46 -7.58 -2.07 11.06
C ALA A 46 -8.68 -1.46 11.93
N PHE A 47 -9.64 -0.80 11.29
CA PHE A 47 -10.82 -0.25 11.96
C PHE A 47 -12.01 -1.16 11.69
N LEU A 48 -12.77 -1.46 12.74
CA LEU A 48 -13.90 -2.36 12.68
C LEU A 48 -15.12 -1.70 13.34
N GLU A 49 -16.28 -1.87 12.74
CA GLU A 49 -17.57 -1.59 13.39
C GLU A 49 -17.82 -2.62 14.49
N GLU A 50 -18.75 -2.35 15.42
CA GLU A 50 -19.18 -3.31 16.45
C GLU A 50 -19.62 -4.65 15.86
N SER A 51 -20.21 -4.63 14.66
CA SER A 51 -20.60 -5.82 13.89
C SER A 51 -19.42 -6.67 13.41
N GLY A 52 -18.18 -6.18 13.55
CA GLY A 52 -16.97 -6.78 12.98
C GLY A 52 -16.81 -6.53 11.48
N ARG A 53 -17.60 -5.61 10.89
CA ARG A 53 -17.37 -5.14 9.53
C ARG A 53 -16.17 -4.21 9.47
N ASN A 54 -15.46 -4.26 8.36
CA ASN A 54 -14.36 -3.33 8.11
C ASN A 54 -14.89 -1.89 8.00
N LEU A 55 -14.28 -1.00 8.77
CA LEU A 55 -14.52 0.43 8.74
C LEU A 55 -13.31 1.07 8.06
N THR A 56 -13.54 1.78 6.96
CA THR A 56 -12.47 2.48 6.27
C THR A 56 -12.24 3.87 6.88
N PRO A 57 -11.00 4.39 6.89
CA PRO A 57 -10.68 5.68 7.54
C PRO A 57 -11.49 6.87 7.03
N ASP A 58 -11.99 6.82 5.77
CA ASP A 58 -12.86 7.86 5.21
C ASP A 58 -14.21 8.00 5.92
N LYS A 59 -14.64 6.96 6.64
CA LYS A 59 -15.87 6.95 7.45
C LYS A 59 -15.68 7.45 8.88
N LEU A 60 -14.45 7.68 9.30
CA LEU A 60 -14.17 8.25 10.62
C LEU A 60 -14.63 9.71 10.68
N PRO A 61 -14.98 10.23 11.88
CA PRO A 61 -15.19 11.64 12.11
C PRO A 61 -14.00 12.47 11.60
N ARG A 62 -14.26 13.66 11.06
CA ARG A 62 -13.22 14.49 10.41
C ARG A 62 -12.02 14.74 11.32
N SER A 63 -12.25 15.04 12.60
CA SER A 63 -11.18 15.29 13.57
C SER A 63 -10.29 14.08 13.77
N GLU A 64 -10.88 12.90 13.98
CA GLU A 64 -10.15 11.64 14.17
C GLU A 64 -9.38 11.25 12.90
N ARG A 65 -10.03 11.39 11.73
CA ARG A 65 -9.38 11.12 10.45
C ARG A 65 -8.19 12.04 10.21
N THR A 66 -8.30 13.33 10.53
CA THR A 66 -7.18 14.29 10.36
C THR A 66 -6.01 13.87 11.24
N ALA A 67 -6.22 13.63 12.52
CA ALA A 67 -5.17 13.20 13.44
C ALA A 67 -4.52 11.87 13.00
N LEU A 68 -5.34 10.91 12.55
CA LEU A 68 -4.83 9.63 12.01
C LEU A 68 -3.92 9.85 10.80
N LEU A 69 -4.35 10.66 9.83
CA LEU A 69 -3.57 10.92 8.63
C LEU A 69 -2.26 11.67 8.94
N GLU A 70 -2.24 12.56 9.91
CA GLU A 70 -1.02 13.23 10.37
C GLU A 70 0.00 12.22 10.94
N ILE A 71 -0.45 11.29 11.77
CA ILE A 71 0.40 10.22 12.31
C ILE A 71 0.91 9.30 11.20
N CYS A 72 0.05 8.92 10.25
CA CYS A 72 0.46 8.10 9.11
C CYS A 72 1.47 8.81 8.20
N ASP A 73 1.32 10.13 7.99
CA ASP A 73 2.29 10.93 7.25
C ASP A 73 3.65 10.99 7.94
N GLN A 74 3.65 11.16 9.28
CA GLN A 74 4.89 11.14 10.06
C GLN A 74 5.60 9.78 9.93
N SER A 75 4.84 8.69 10.04
CA SER A 75 5.36 7.34 9.86
C SER A 75 5.93 7.13 8.45
N LEU A 76 5.19 7.52 7.41
CA LEU A 76 5.68 7.41 6.04
C LEU A 76 6.92 8.28 5.82
N SER A 77 6.94 9.52 6.33
CA SER A 77 8.10 10.41 6.26
C SER A 77 9.34 9.77 6.87
N PHE A 78 9.20 9.14 8.03
CA PHE A 78 10.30 8.43 8.68
C PHE A 78 10.84 7.29 7.81
N HIS A 79 9.96 6.48 7.20
CA HIS A 79 10.38 5.42 6.30
C HIS A 79 11.11 5.97 5.07
N LEU A 80 10.59 7.02 4.45
CA LEU A 80 11.20 7.64 3.27
C LEU A 80 12.59 8.22 3.57
N GLN A 81 12.76 8.87 4.73
CA GLN A 81 14.05 9.39 5.16
C GLN A 81 15.07 8.29 5.48
N LYS A 82 14.63 7.14 5.99
CA LYS A 82 15.51 6.03 6.33
C LYS A 82 15.87 5.17 5.12
N LEU A 83 14.91 4.90 4.25
CA LEU A 83 15.10 4.02 3.09
C LEU A 83 15.65 4.77 1.87
N GLN A 84 15.40 6.08 1.78
CA GLN A 84 15.81 6.95 0.67
C GLN A 84 15.57 6.33 -0.73
N PRO A 85 14.32 5.88 -1.03
CA PRO A 85 14.05 5.24 -2.31
C PRO A 85 14.13 6.25 -3.47
N ASP A 86 14.56 5.79 -4.64
CA ASP A 86 14.53 6.59 -5.87
C ASP A 86 13.09 6.81 -6.36
N CYS A 87 12.20 5.85 -6.06
CA CYS A 87 10.81 5.87 -6.49
C CYS A 87 9.85 5.41 -5.39
N LEU A 88 8.83 6.21 -5.14
CA LEU A 88 7.70 5.86 -4.28
C LEU A 88 6.48 5.49 -5.15
N ILE A 89 5.98 4.26 -5.00
CA ILE A 89 4.87 3.77 -5.79
C ILE A 89 3.58 3.77 -4.94
N GLY A 90 2.64 4.64 -5.30
CA GLY A 90 1.30 4.68 -4.71
C GLY A 90 0.39 3.61 -5.32
N VAL A 91 -0.06 2.64 -4.52
CA VAL A 91 -0.99 1.60 -4.96
C VAL A 91 -2.42 2.09 -4.86
N GLY A 92 -2.95 2.56 -5.99
CA GLY A 92 -4.24 3.24 -6.11
C GLY A 92 -4.12 4.77 -6.06
N LYS A 93 -5.09 5.44 -6.68
CA LYS A 93 -5.08 6.91 -6.85
C LYS A 93 -4.95 7.70 -5.54
N TRP A 94 -5.60 7.21 -4.48
CA TRP A 94 -5.53 7.88 -3.18
C TRP A 94 -4.10 7.83 -2.59
N ALA A 95 -3.48 6.66 -2.63
CA ALA A 95 -2.11 6.47 -2.13
C ALA A 95 -1.10 7.25 -2.97
N GLU A 96 -1.27 7.27 -4.28
CA GLU A 96 -0.45 8.07 -5.20
C GLU A 96 -0.54 9.58 -4.86
N GLN A 97 -1.77 10.11 -4.72
CA GLN A 97 -1.95 11.53 -4.40
C GLN A 97 -1.31 11.87 -3.05
N ARG A 98 -1.55 11.04 -2.02
CA ARG A 98 -0.96 11.25 -0.70
C ARG A 98 0.56 11.23 -0.71
N ALA A 99 1.14 10.30 -1.51
CA ALA A 99 2.59 10.22 -1.71
C ALA A 99 3.14 11.50 -2.37
N ARG A 100 2.48 12.01 -3.42
CA ARG A 100 2.86 13.26 -4.11
C ARG A 100 2.84 14.45 -3.16
N ASP A 101 1.74 14.62 -2.42
CA ASP A 101 1.58 15.71 -1.47
C ASP A 101 2.67 15.70 -0.39
N LEU A 102 3.01 14.50 0.11
CA LEU A 102 4.04 14.34 1.13
C LEU A 102 5.45 14.63 0.58
N VAL A 103 5.79 14.04 -0.56
CA VAL A 103 7.09 14.24 -1.22
C VAL A 103 7.31 15.71 -1.57
N GLN A 104 6.29 16.38 -2.09
CA GLN A 104 6.33 17.82 -2.38
C GLN A 104 6.50 18.65 -1.11
N ARG A 105 5.72 18.39 -0.06
CA ARG A 105 5.76 19.12 1.21
C ARG A 105 7.12 19.02 1.90
N LEU A 106 7.77 17.86 1.78
CA LEU A 106 9.07 17.59 2.40
C LEU A 106 10.26 17.85 1.46
N ALA A 107 10.01 18.30 0.22
CA ALA A 107 11.01 18.51 -0.82
C ALA A 107 11.96 17.31 -0.98
N LEU A 108 11.43 16.08 -0.96
CA LEU A 108 12.23 14.87 -1.07
C LEU A 108 12.68 14.62 -2.52
N PRO A 109 13.94 14.24 -2.76
CA PRO A 109 14.50 14.05 -4.10
C PRO A 109 14.14 12.66 -4.68
N MET A 110 12.86 12.31 -4.71
CA MET A 110 12.39 11.03 -5.25
C MET A 110 11.24 11.22 -6.22
N THR A 111 11.07 10.26 -7.12
CA THR A 111 9.93 10.24 -8.03
C THR A 111 8.72 9.56 -7.37
N VAL A 112 7.51 10.01 -7.74
CA VAL A 112 6.27 9.33 -7.34
C VAL A 112 5.57 8.78 -8.57
N ARG A 113 5.20 7.51 -8.51
CA ARG A 113 4.43 6.81 -9.53
C ARG A 113 3.15 6.23 -8.91
N GLY A 114 2.12 6.06 -9.72
CA GLY A 114 0.88 5.42 -9.33
C GLY A 114 0.66 4.15 -10.14
N ILE A 115 0.09 3.13 -9.49
CA ILE A 115 -0.41 1.93 -10.15
C ILE A 115 -1.86 1.67 -9.72
N PRO A 116 -2.67 0.97 -10.54
CA PRO A 116 -4.03 0.61 -10.15
C PRO A 116 -4.06 -0.19 -8.85
N HIS A 117 -5.06 0.09 -7.99
CA HIS A 117 -5.25 -0.71 -6.78
C HIS A 117 -5.68 -2.15 -7.14
N PRO A 118 -5.08 -3.20 -6.57
CA PRO A 118 -5.37 -4.59 -6.90
C PRO A 118 -6.72 -5.12 -6.37
N SER A 119 -7.56 -4.27 -5.82
CA SER A 119 -8.90 -4.65 -5.32
C SER A 119 -9.80 -5.20 -6.44
N PRO A 120 -10.64 -6.20 -6.15
CA PRO A 120 -11.67 -6.67 -7.06
C PRO A 120 -12.71 -5.60 -7.41
N ALA A 121 -12.85 -4.55 -6.58
CA ALA A 121 -13.69 -3.40 -6.87
C ALA A 121 -13.12 -2.48 -7.97
N ASN A 122 -11.86 -2.68 -8.39
CA ASN A 122 -11.24 -1.95 -9.48
C ASN A 122 -11.36 -2.73 -10.80
N PRO A 123 -12.18 -2.28 -11.78
CA PRO A 123 -12.35 -2.98 -13.05
C PRO A 123 -11.05 -3.16 -13.85
N ALA A 124 -10.12 -2.21 -13.77
CA ALA A 124 -8.82 -2.32 -14.44
C ALA A 124 -8.01 -3.50 -13.89
N ALA A 125 -8.01 -3.70 -12.58
CA ALA A 125 -7.31 -4.80 -11.94
C ALA A 125 -7.92 -6.19 -12.24
N ASN A 126 -9.18 -6.25 -12.66
CA ASN A 126 -9.84 -7.50 -13.01
C ASN A 126 -9.51 -7.99 -14.44
N ARG A 127 -8.97 -7.11 -15.29
CA ARG A 127 -8.51 -7.45 -16.66
C ARG A 127 -7.05 -7.86 -16.73
N GLY A 128 -6.34 -7.82 -15.66
CA GLY A 128 -4.92 -8.08 -15.51
C GLY A 128 -4.29 -7.02 -14.62
N TRP A 129 -3.51 -7.42 -13.63
CA TRP A 129 -2.87 -6.50 -12.70
C TRP A 129 -1.37 -6.76 -12.66
N GLY A 130 -0.59 -5.70 -12.65
CA GLY A 130 0.86 -5.77 -12.45
C GLY A 130 1.69 -5.31 -13.66
N SER A 131 1.10 -5.09 -14.83
CA SER A 131 1.84 -4.59 -16.01
C SER A 131 2.57 -3.29 -15.72
N GLU A 132 1.86 -2.32 -15.12
CA GLU A 132 2.44 -1.03 -14.76
C GLU A 132 3.52 -1.18 -13.67
N LEU A 133 3.35 -2.13 -12.76
CA LEU A 133 4.35 -2.41 -11.73
C LEU A 133 5.60 -3.06 -12.33
N ALA A 134 5.44 -3.94 -13.33
CA ALA A 134 6.56 -4.56 -14.03
C ALA A 134 7.49 -3.55 -14.70
N GLU A 135 6.92 -2.45 -15.21
CA GLU A 135 7.70 -1.37 -15.84
C GLU A 135 8.50 -0.52 -14.85
N LEU A 136 8.08 -0.52 -13.58
CA LEU A 136 8.67 0.30 -12.51
C LEU A 136 9.69 -0.46 -11.66
N LEU A 137 9.63 -1.78 -11.66
CA LEU A 137 10.55 -2.60 -10.87
C LEU A 137 11.83 -2.92 -11.65
N PRO A 138 12.99 -2.95 -10.96
CA PRO A 138 14.22 -3.49 -11.53
C PRO A 138 14.00 -4.94 -12.02
N LYS A 139 14.69 -5.29 -13.09
CA LYS A 139 14.73 -6.70 -13.52
C LYS A 139 15.45 -7.54 -12.45
N PRO A 140 15.01 -8.78 -12.25
CA PRO A 140 15.62 -9.69 -11.30
C PRO A 140 17.08 -10.00 -11.65
#